data_d628fcb57f725b2311d3cc4356311735
#
_entry.id   d628fcb57f725b2311d3cc4356311735
#
_cell.length_a   1.000
_cell.length_b   1.000
_cell.length_c   1.000
_cell.angle_alpha   90.00
_cell.angle_beta   90.00
_cell.angle_gamma   90.00
#
_symmetry.space_group_name_H-M   'P 1'
#
loop_
_entity.id
_entity.type
_entity.pdbx_description
1 polymer ?
#
loop_
_entity_poly.entity_id
_entity_poly.type
_entity_poly.pdbx_seq_one_letter_code
_entity_poly.pdbx_strand_id
1 'polypeptide(L)'
;MAKEWVRNSHSETRVVLDARDVAEAQLGTLKDKQAQMAEQVKDALRQKDSAEAGLKTTERQVKDIHKELHYCEINLATKKQMVTKLREELRKVREAAQLLKEATEAEK
;
A
#
# COMPACT_ATOMS: atom_id res chain seq x y z
N MET A 1 50.60 -15.72 60.12
CA MET A 1 50.33 -14.50 59.35
C MET A 1 50.50 -14.71 57.84
N ALA A 2 51.56 -15.33 57.38
CA ALA A 2 51.78 -15.53 55.95
C ALA A 2 50.71 -16.39 55.29
N LYS A 3 50.23 -17.44 55.96
CA LYS A 3 49.16 -18.34 55.45
C LYS A 3 47.80 -17.64 55.33
N GLU A 4 47.46 -16.77 56.27
CA GLU A 4 46.22 -16.02 56.20
C GLU A 4 46.22 -14.99 55.08
N TRP A 5 47.34 -14.31 54.89
CA TRP A 5 47.51 -13.36 53.78
C TRP A 5 47.37 -14.04 52.44
N VAL A 6 48.00 -15.24 52.27
CA VAL A 6 47.92 -16.02 51.03
C VAL A 6 46.47 -16.49 50.80
N ARG A 7 45.77 -16.98 51.80
CA ARG A 7 44.35 -17.35 51.70
C ARG A 7 43.45 -16.21 51.31
N ASN A 8 43.66 -15.03 51.93
CA ASN A 8 42.90 -13.85 51.59
C ASN A 8 43.16 -13.39 50.18
N SER A 9 44.41 -13.40 49.70
CA SER A 9 44.81 -13.12 48.35
C SER A 9 44.15 -14.03 47.34
N HIS A 10 44.16 -15.34 47.58
CA HIS A 10 43.47 -16.34 46.76
C HIS A 10 41.96 -16.14 46.70
N SER A 11 41.36 -15.81 47.83
CA SER A 11 39.94 -15.54 47.94
C SER A 11 39.55 -14.30 47.14
N GLU A 12 40.31 -13.21 47.24
CA GLU A 12 40.13 -11.98 46.51
C GLU A 12 40.31 -12.19 45.01
N THR A 13 41.33 -12.93 44.62
CA THR A 13 41.58 -13.27 43.19
C THR A 13 40.41 -14.08 42.63
N ARG A 14 39.89 -15.03 43.38
CA ARG A 14 38.73 -15.85 42.92
C ARG A 14 37.50 -14.96 42.73
N VAL A 15 37.21 -14.05 43.66
CA VAL A 15 36.07 -13.10 43.53
C VAL A 15 36.21 -12.24 42.30
N VAL A 16 37.40 -11.70 42.03
CA VAL A 16 37.65 -10.90 40.82
C VAL A 16 37.49 -11.71 39.54
N LEU A 17 37.99 -12.96 39.50
CA LEU A 17 37.83 -13.84 38.36
C LEU A 17 36.36 -14.22 38.10
N ASP A 18 35.60 -14.52 39.16
CA ASP A 18 34.17 -14.82 39.07
C ASP A 18 33.38 -13.60 38.55
N ALA A 19 33.69 -12.41 39.06
CA ALA A 19 33.07 -11.17 38.59
C ALA A 19 33.40 -10.88 37.13
N ARG A 20 34.62 -11.15 36.69
CA ARG A 20 35.05 -11.04 35.30
C ARG A 20 34.28 -12.00 34.40
N ASP A 21 34.14 -13.30 34.81
CA ASP A 21 33.41 -14.29 34.05
C ASP A 21 31.93 -13.95 33.87
N VAL A 22 31.31 -13.44 34.93
CA VAL A 22 29.93 -12.92 34.88
C VAL A 22 29.80 -11.75 33.91
N ALA A 23 30.74 -10.80 33.99
CA ALA A 23 30.75 -9.63 33.11
C ALA A 23 30.94 -10.03 31.63
N GLU A 24 31.83 -10.99 31.36
CA GLU A 24 32.06 -11.53 30.00
C GLU A 24 30.82 -12.24 29.48
N ALA A 25 30.12 -13.01 30.29
CA ALA A 25 28.88 -13.67 29.94
C ALA A 25 27.76 -12.67 29.64
N GLN A 26 27.65 -11.61 30.43
CA GLN A 26 26.69 -10.53 30.21
C GLN A 26 27.00 -9.77 28.92
N LEU A 27 28.28 -9.51 28.67
CA LEU A 27 28.71 -8.84 27.44
C LEU A 27 28.38 -9.69 26.19
N GLY A 28 28.61 -11.01 26.26
CA GLY A 28 28.23 -11.94 25.22
C GLY A 28 26.73 -11.94 24.95
N THR A 29 25.90 -11.95 25.99
CA THR A 29 24.44 -11.89 25.88
C THR A 29 24.00 -10.56 25.24
N LEU A 30 24.62 -9.43 25.63
CA LEU A 30 24.31 -8.12 25.05
C LEU A 30 24.68 -8.05 23.57
N LYS A 31 25.82 -8.62 23.19
CA LYS A 31 26.25 -8.72 21.78
C LYS A 31 25.28 -9.52 20.95
N ASP A 32 24.81 -10.66 21.48
CA ASP A 32 23.81 -11.51 20.81
C ASP A 32 22.48 -10.76 20.63
N LYS A 33 22.02 -10.09 21.67
CA LYS A 33 20.80 -9.25 21.60
C LYS A 33 20.95 -8.12 20.59
N GLN A 34 22.11 -7.47 20.54
CA GLN A 34 22.40 -6.42 19.57
C GLN A 34 22.36 -6.96 18.14
N ALA A 35 22.93 -8.13 17.90
CA ALA A 35 22.91 -8.78 16.59
C ALA A 35 21.47 -9.15 16.17
N GLN A 36 20.66 -9.67 17.10
CA GLN A 36 19.25 -9.97 16.86
C GLN A 36 18.46 -8.71 16.55
N MET A 37 18.68 -7.63 17.30
CA MET A 37 18.03 -6.36 17.05
C MET A 37 18.41 -5.78 15.69
N ALA A 38 19.69 -5.88 15.29
CA ALA A 38 20.17 -5.45 13.98
C ALA A 38 19.45 -6.20 12.84
N GLU A 39 19.27 -7.51 12.98
CA GLU A 39 18.51 -8.33 12.02
C GLU A 39 17.03 -7.93 11.97
N GLN A 40 16.41 -7.71 13.12
CA GLN A 40 15.02 -7.25 13.20
C GLN A 40 14.83 -5.90 12.52
N VAL A 41 15.78 -4.97 12.71
CA VAL A 41 15.74 -3.66 12.04
C VAL A 41 15.89 -3.81 10.53
N LYS A 42 16.80 -4.66 10.06
CA LYS A 42 16.94 -4.95 8.63
C LYS A 42 15.66 -5.50 8.03
N ASP A 43 15.04 -6.47 8.70
CA ASP A 43 13.78 -7.06 8.24
C ASP A 43 12.65 -6.03 8.22
N ALA A 44 12.56 -5.19 9.24
CA ALA A 44 11.57 -4.12 9.30
C ALA A 44 11.77 -3.11 8.17
N LEU A 45 13.01 -2.75 7.83
CA LEU A 45 13.34 -1.87 6.71
C LEU A 45 12.96 -2.48 5.37
N ARG A 46 13.19 -3.78 5.17
CA ARG A 46 12.78 -4.49 3.96
C ARG A 46 11.26 -4.51 3.81
N GLN A 47 10.55 -4.76 4.89
CA GLN A 47 9.08 -4.73 4.91
C GLN A 47 8.55 -3.33 4.61
N LYS A 48 9.17 -2.30 5.17
CA LYS A 48 8.84 -0.91 4.90
C LYS A 48 9.03 -0.57 3.42
N ASP A 49 10.19 -0.91 2.85
CA ASP A 49 10.49 -0.65 1.45
C ASP A 49 9.52 -1.38 0.51
N SER A 50 9.19 -2.62 0.82
CA SER A 50 8.20 -3.41 0.09
C SER A 50 6.82 -2.77 0.17
N ALA A 51 6.40 -2.31 1.34
CA ALA A 51 5.13 -1.63 1.55
C ALA A 51 5.06 -0.30 0.79
N GLU A 52 6.14 0.48 0.80
CA GLU A 52 6.24 1.73 0.05
C GLU A 52 6.16 1.50 -1.47
N ALA A 53 6.84 0.47 -1.97
CA ALA A 53 6.76 0.10 -3.39
C ALA A 53 5.34 -0.32 -3.77
N GLY A 54 4.67 -1.12 -2.92
CA GLY A 54 3.28 -1.52 -3.09
C GLY A 54 2.33 -0.32 -3.10
N LEU A 55 2.55 0.64 -2.20
CA LEU A 55 1.76 1.86 -2.12
C LEU A 55 1.89 2.70 -3.40
N LYS A 56 3.12 2.88 -3.90
CA LYS A 56 3.37 3.60 -5.16
C LYS A 56 2.64 2.95 -6.35
N THR A 57 2.68 1.61 -6.41
CA THR A 57 1.97 0.85 -7.44
C THR A 57 0.47 1.08 -7.34
N THR A 58 -0.09 1.00 -6.13
CA THR A 58 -1.51 1.24 -5.87
C THR A 58 -1.93 2.67 -6.24
N GLU A 59 -1.13 3.66 -5.87
CA GLU A 59 -1.38 5.07 -6.23
C GLU A 59 -1.42 5.26 -7.75
N ARG A 60 -0.51 4.62 -8.47
CA ARG A 60 -0.47 4.66 -9.94
C ARG A 60 -1.72 4.01 -10.55
N GLN A 61 -2.13 2.86 -10.01
CA GLN A 61 -3.35 2.17 -10.43
C GLN A 61 -4.58 3.02 -10.19
N VAL A 62 -4.67 3.69 -9.03
CA VAL A 62 -5.78 4.59 -8.71
C VAL A 62 -5.84 5.76 -9.71
N LYS A 63 -4.71 6.37 -10.03
CA LYS A 63 -4.64 7.43 -11.04
C LYS A 63 -5.12 6.94 -12.41
N ASP A 64 -4.72 5.75 -12.82
CA ASP A 64 -5.13 5.16 -14.09
C ASP A 64 -6.64 4.89 -14.11
N ILE A 65 -7.18 4.36 -13.03
CA ILE A 65 -8.63 4.13 -12.87
C ILE A 65 -9.39 5.46 -12.94
N HIS A 66 -8.91 6.51 -12.30
CA HIS A 66 -9.53 7.83 -12.39
C HIS A 66 -9.57 8.37 -13.82
N LYS A 67 -8.49 8.18 -14.57
CA LYS A 67 -8.45 8.58 -16.00
C LYS A 67 -9.47 7.79 -16.82
N GLU A 68 -9.52 6.47 -16.63
CA GLU A 68 -10.48 5.61 -17.32
C GLU A 68 -11.91 6.00 -16.99
N LEU A 69 -12.19 6.27 -15.71
CA LEU A 69 -13.50 6.72 -15.27
C LEU A 69 -13.90 8.04 -15.94
N HIS A 70 -12.97 8.99 -16.00
CA HIS A 70 -13.20 10.29 -16.65
C HIS A 70 -13.51 10.12 -18.14
N TYR A 71 -12.78 9.27 -18.86
CA TYR A 71 -13.06 8.94 -20.26
C TYR A 71 -14.44 8.29 -20.42
N CYS A 72 -14.80 7.36 -19.53
CA CYS A 72 -16.12 6.74 -19.56
C CYS A 72 -17.25 7.75 -19.34
N GLU A 73 -17.05 8.71 -18.42
CA GLU A 73 -18.02 9.77 -18.16
C GLU A 73 -18.22 10.65 -19.38
N ILE A 74 -17.14 11.05 -20.05
CA ILE A 74 -17.19 11.85 -21.28
C ILE A 74 -17.91 11.07 -22.40
N ASN A 75 -17.55 9.80 -22.59
CA ASN A 75 -18.19 8.96 -23.59
C ASN A 75 -19.69 8.78 -23.31
N LEU A 76 -20.05 8.58 -22.05
CA LEU A 76 -21.45 8.46 -21.64
C LEU A 76 -22.22 9.74 -21.92
N ALA A 77 -21.68 10.90 -21.60
CA ALA A 77 -22.29 12.19 -21.88
C ALA A 77 -22.48 12.41 -23.37
N THR A 78 -21.48 12.07 -24.17
CA THR A 78 -21.56 12.15 -25.65
C THR A 78 -22.65 11.24 -26.21
N LYS A 79 -22.73 9.99 -25.74
CA LYS A 79 -23.73 9.02 -26.19
C LYS A 79 -25.14 9.47 -25.77
N LYS A 80 -25.30 10.04 -24.59
CA LYS A 80 -26.61 10.60 -24.15
C LYS A 80 -27.07 11.73 -25.06
N GLN A 81 -26.15 12.60 -25.47
CA GLN A 81 -26.45 13.66 -26.43
C GLN A 81 -26.88 13.10 -27.79
N MET A 82 -26.15 12.08 -28.28
CA MET A 82 -26.49 11.41 -29.53
C MET A 82 -27.87 10.76 -29.48
N VAL A 83 -28.20 10.07 -28.39
CA VAL A 83 -29.51 9.46 -28.18
C VAL A 83 -30.59 10.54 -28.17
N THR A 84 -30.37 11.66 -27.50
CA THR A 84 -31.33 12.77 -27.47
C THR A 84 -31.58 13.33 -28.86
N LYS A 85 -30.52 13.53 -29.66
CA LYS A 85 -30.64 13.99 -31.06
C LYS A 85 -31.39 13.00 -31.91
N LEU A 86 -31.07 11.70 -31.81
CA LEU A 86 -31.74 10.67 -32.58
C LEU A 86 -33.24 10.55 -32.22
N ARG A 87 -33.58 10.68 -30.97
CA ARG A 87 -34.99 10.71 -30.52
C ARG A 87 -35.74 11.91 -31.09
N GLU A 88 -35.11 13.07 -31.14
CA GLU A 88 -35.69 14.28 -31.72
C GLU A 88 -35.86 14.13 -33.24
N GLU A 89 -34.88 13.59 -33.94
CA GLU A 89 -34.97 13.29 -35.36
C GLU A 89 -36.08 12.28 -35.67
N LEU A 90 -36.15 11.22 -34.84
CA LEU A 90 -37.19 10.21 -34.96
C LEU A 90 -38.60 10.80 -34.74
N ARG A 91 -38.74 11.71 -33.77
CA ARG A 91 -39.99 12.43 -33.53
C ARG A 91 -40.42 13.23 -34.75
N LYS A 92 -39.48 13.96 -35.35
CA LYS A 92 -39.72 14.75 -36.56
C LYS A 92 -40.14 13.89 -37.75
N VAL A 93 -39.46 12.76 -37.94
CA VAL A 93 -39.79 11.83 -39.01
C VAL A 93 -41.19 11.21 -38.79
N ARG A 94 -41.54 10.85 -37.55
CA ARG A 94 -42.85 10.29 -37.25
C ARG A 94 -43.96 11.36 -37.43
N GLU A 95 -43.72 12.59 -37.08
CA GLU A 95 -44.69 13.70 -37.33
C GLU A 95 -44.88 13.95 -38.82
N ALA A 96 -43.79 13.97 -39.60
CA ALA A 96 -43.85 14.12 -41.03
C ALA A 96 -44.60 12.96 -41.69
N ALA A 97 -44.34 11.73 -41.25
CA ALA A 97 -45.05 10.54 -41.75
C ALA A 97 -46.56 10.57 -41.43
N GLN A 98 -46.88 11.06 -40.23
CA GLN A 98 -48.29 11.18 -39.79
C GLN A 98 -49.02 12.24 -40.63
N LEU A 99 -48.41 13.40 -40.85
CA LEU A 99 -48.95 14.44 -41.68
C LEU A 99 -49.18 13.96 -43.12
N LEU A 100 -48.20 13.23 -43.66
CA LEU A 100 -48.33 12.67 -45.01
C LEU A 100 -49.47 11.67 -45.13
N LYS A 101 -49.60 10.82 -44.11
CA LYS A 101 -50.71 9.85 -44.03
C LYS A 101 -52.06 10.54 -43.99
N GLU A 102 -52.20 11.55 -43.15
CA GLU A 102 -53.41 12.36 -43.03
C GLU A 102 -53.80 13.06 -44.34
N ALA A 103 -52.77 13.64 -45.02
CA ALA A 103 -52.96 14.26 -46.33
C ALA A 103 -53.44 13.23 -47.36
N THR A 104 -52.85 12.05 -47.37
CA THR A 104 -53.23 10.96 -48.29
C THR A 104 -54.68 10.48 -48.00
N GLU A 105 -55.04 10.33 -46.75
CA GLU A 105 -56.39 9.93 -46.35
C GLU A 105 -57.40 11.06 -46.68
N ALA A 106 -57.05 12.31 -46.57
CA ALA A 106 -57.93 13.44 -46.92
C ALA A 106 -58.23 13.52 -48.41
N GLU A 107 -57.32 13.03 -49.26
CA GLU A 107 -57.48 12.98 -50.73
C GLU A 107 -58.46 11.88 -51.20
N LYS A 108 -58.64 10.89 -50.33
CA LYS A 108 -59.61 9.83 -50.64
C LYS A 108 -61.01 10.30 -50.36
#